data_39642c1bbd60e4baabb43db9cdee7640
#
_entry.id   39642c1bbd60e4baabb43db9cdee7640
#
_cell.length_a   1.000
_cell.length_b   1.000
_cell.length_c   1.000
_cell.angle_alpha   90.00
_cell.angle_beta   90.00
_cell.angle_gamma   90.00
#
_symmetry.space_group_name_H-M   'P 1'
#
loop_
_entity.id
_entity.type
_entity.pdbx_description
1 polymer ?
#
loop_
_entity_poly.entity_id
_entity_poly.type
_entity_poly.pdbx_seq_one_letter_code
_entity_poly.pdbx_strand_id
1 'polypeptide(L)'
;METIDELIYSEFSKVEYSVIGRIANAPIFANNDNSDFWLIMDDYDIDVEFQKSLADNYEGVMDGYIAAAKNISVLVLKKVEYINDANKNWAVEVENDKFYFKKYVLLYTDTAWNMLKDNILIYKEKSLSAYLVETKNFEKLKADTPDGAYSLL
;
A
#
# COMPACT_ATOMS: atom_id res chain seq x y z
N MET A 1 7.23 -6.37 -19.30
CA MET A 1 6.05 -5.62 -18.85
C MET A 1 6.13 -5.40 -17.35
N GLU A 2 5.97 -4.17 -16.95
CA GLU A 2 6.09 -3.81 -15.54
C GLU A 2 4.90 -4.31 -14.73
N THR A 3 5.16 -4.92 -13.58
CA THR A 3 4.11 -5.34 -12.64
C THR A 3 3.74 -4.20 -11.72
N ILE A 4 2.61 -4.34 -11.01
CA ILE A 4 2.23 -3.34 -10.01
C ILE A 4 3.28 -3.27 -8.89
N ASP A 5 3.84 -4.41 -8.51
CA ASP A 5 4.89 -4.45 -7.49
C ASP A 5 6.12 -3.66 -7.93
N GLU A 6 6.56 -3.85 -9.16
CA GLU A 6 7.69 -3.11 -9.72
C GLU A 6 7.43 -1.61 -9.77
N LEU A 7 6.20 -1.21 -10.12
CA LEU A 7 5.84 0.20 -10.10
C LEU A 7 5.89 0.78 -8.70
N ILE A 8 5.31 0.09 -7.72
CA ILE A 8 5.31 0.55 -6.34
C ILE A 8 6.76 0.70 -5.84
N TYR A 9 7.61 -0.29 -6.10
CA TYR A 9 9.04 -0.19 -5.77
C TYR A 9 9.68 1.04 -6.39
N SER A 10 9.44 1.25 -7.67
CA SER A 10 10.01 2.38 -8.41
C SER A 10 9.55 3.72 -7.82
N GLU A 11 8.26 3.83 -7.52
CA GLU A 11 7.69 5.07 -7.00
C GLU A 11 8.21 5.40 -5.60
N PHE A 12 8.31 4.39 -4.73
CA PHE A 12 8.91 4.60 -3.41
C PHE A 12 10.37 5.01 -3.51
N SER A 13 11.12 4.42 -4.44
CA SER A 13 12.53 4.78 -4.65
C SER A 13 12.70 6.23 -5.07
N LYS A 14 11.79 6.76 -5.88
CA LYS A 14 11.83 8.15 -6.34
C LYS A 14 11.70 9.15 -5.21
N VAL A 15 11.08 8.79 -4.12
CA VAL A 15 10.92 9.65 -2.95
C VAL A 15 11.82 9.21 -1.79
N GLU A 16 12.89 8.50 -2.13
CA GLU A 16 13.96 8.11 -1.20
C GLU A 16 13.52 7.14 -0.10
N TYR A 17 12.53 6.30 -0.39
CA TYR A 17 12.22 5.14 0.43
C TYR A 17 12.99 3.94 -0.10
N SER A 18 13.43 3.09 0.80
CA SER A 18 14.12 1.86 0.44
C SER A 18 13.60 0.69 1.25
N VAL A 19 13.77 -0.51 0.71
CA VAL A 19 13.38 -1.74 1.42
C VAL A 19 14.41 -2.01 2.50
N ILE A 20 13.94 -2.09 3.74
CA ILE A 20 14.78 -2.33 4.91
C ILE A 20 14.52 -3.70 5.54
N GLY A 21 13.50 -4.40 5.11
CA GLY A 21 13.17 -5.72 5.63
C GLY A 21 12.04 -6.34 4.82
N ARG A 22 11.73 -7.59 5.11
CA ARG A 22 10.64 -8.32 4.47
C ARG A 22 9.96 -9.23 5.47
N ILE A 23 8.65 -9.37 5.31
CA ILE A 23 7.87 -10.41 5.97
C ILE A 23 7.39 -11.33 4.87
N ALA A 24 7.93 -12.56 4.80
CA ALA A 24 7.75 -13.44 3.64
C ALA A 24 8.14 -12.67 2.36
N ASN A 25 7.25 -12.49 1.41
CA ASN A 25 7.52 -11.74 0.18
C ASN A 25 7.12 -10.27 0.27
N ALA A 26 6.53 -9.83 1.38
CA ALA A 26 6.05 -8.47 1.54
C ALA A 26 7.18 -7.54 1.98
N PRO A 27 7.54 -6.53 1.18
CA PRO A 27 8.61 -5.61 1.54
C PRO A 27 8.16 -4.57 2.55
N ILE A 28 9.11 -4.15 3.38
CA ILE A 28 8.93 -3.03 4.29
C ILE A 28 9.80 -1.89 3.78
N PHE A 29 9.16 -0.78 3.42
CA PHE A 29 9.85 0.44 2.98
C PHE A 29 9.99 1.40 4.14
N ALA A 30 11.12 2.09 4.20
CA ALA A 30 11.34 3.17 5.14
C ALA A 30 11.96 4.38 4.43
N ASN A 31 11.65 5.57 4.93
CA ASN A 31 12.29 6.79 4.46
C ASN A 31 13.72 6.91 4.99
N ASN A 32 14.44 7.93 4.56
CA ASN A 32 15.87 8.10 4.85
C ASN A 32 16.22 8.10 6.33
N ASP A 33 15.38 8.68 7.18
CA ASP A 33 15.65 8.77 8.62
C ASP A 33 14.96 7.69 9.44
N ASN A 34 14.38 6.70 8.78
CA ASN A 34 13.68 5.57 9.42
C ASN A 34 12.59 6.03 10.40
N SER A 35 11.80 7.01 9.97
CA SER A 35 10.72 7.56 10.77
C SER A 35 9.33 7.25 10.23
N ASP A 36 9.24 6.74 9.00
CA ASP A 36 7.98 6.38 8.36
C ASP A 36 8.15 5.08 7.59
N PHE A 37 7.19 4.16 7.77
CA PHE A 37 7.30 2.79 7.28
C PHE A 37 6.04 2.38 6.53
N TRP A 38 6.24 1.58 5.46
CA TRP A 38 5.15 1.01 4.68
C TRP A 38 5.40 -0.46 4.44
N LEU A 39 4.42 -1.29 4.79
CA LEU A 39 4.40 -2.70 4.44
C LEU A 39 3.49 -2.87 3.23
N ILE A 40 4.00 -3.45 2.18
CA ILE A 40 3.25 -3.64 0.92
C ILE A 40 2.93 -5.12 0.77
N MET A 41 1.66 -5.47 0.69
CA MET A 41 1.29 -6.88 0.57
C MET A 41 0.00 -7.10 -0.21
N ASP A 42 -0.09 -8.27 -0.82
CA ASP A 42 -1.20 -8.66 -1.70
C ASP A 42 -2.36 -9.29 -0.93
N ASP A 43 -2.05 -10.25 -0.06
CA ASP A 43 -3.05 -11.04 0.65
C ASP A 43 -3.14 -10.55 2.09
N TYR A 44 -4.18 -9.80 2.39
CA TYR A 44 -4.40 -9.29 3.74
C TYR A 44 -5.77 -9.74 4.24
N ASP A 45 -5.81 -10.20 5.48
CA ASP A 45 -7.02 -10.60 6.15
C ASP A 45 -7.13 -9.84 7.47
N ILE A 46 -8.31 -9.31 7.75
CA ILE A 46 -8.58 -8.61 9.01
C ILE A 46 -8.86 -9.56 10.17
N ASP A 47 -8.78 -10.86 9.94
CA ASP A 47 -8.84 -11.86 11.00
C ASP A 47 -7.80 -11.57 12.07
N VAL A 48 -8.20 -11.69 13.33
CA VAL A 48 -7.34 -11.36 14.47
C VAL A 48 -6.06 -12.18 14.49
N GLU A 49 -6.17 -13.47 14.19
CA GLU A 49 -4.98 -14.36 14.18
C GLU A 49 -4.01 -13.97 13.08
N PHE A 50 -4.51 -13.64 11.90
CA PHE A 50 -3.67 -13.18 10.79
C PHE A 50 -2.92 -11.91 11.18
N GLN A 51 -3.64 -10.90 11.69
CA GLN A 51 -3.05 -9.62 12.03
C GLN A 51 -2.07 -9.71 13.20
N LYS A 52 -2.39 -10.54 14.19
CA LYS A 52 -1.50 -10.77 15.31
C LYS A 52 -0.19 -11.41 14.86
N SER A 53 -0.29 -12.44 14.03
CA SER A 53 0.89 -13.11 13.48
C SER A 53 1.75 -12.16 12.66
N LEU A 54 1.11 -11.33 11.84
CA LEU A 54 1.80 -10.32 11.03
C LEU A 54 2.50 -9.29 11.93
N ALA A 55 1.82 -8.83 12.97
CA ALA A 55 2.38 -7.86 13.91
C ALA A 55 3.59 -8.43 14.66
N ASP A 56 3.51 -9.69 15.09
CA ASP A 56 4.61 -10.34 15.77
C ASP A 56 5.83 -10.50 14.83
N ASN A 57 5.59 -10.88 13.59
CA ASN A 57 6.65 -10.99 12.58
C ASN A 57 7.25 -9.61 12.27
N TYR A 58 6.43 -8.59 12.15
CA TYR A 58 6.87 -7.22 11.91
C TYR A 58 7.77 -6.74 13.06
N GLU A 59 7.35 -6.95 14.29
CA GLU A 59 8.13 -6.57 15.46
C GLU A 59 9.51 -7.24 15.46
N GLY A 60 9.57 -8.52 15.13
CA GLY A 60 10.83 -9.25 15.04
C GLY A 60 11.75 -8.73 13.94
N VAL A 61 11.21 -8.48 12.77
CA VAL A 61 12.00 -7.97 11.63
C VAL A 61 12.49 -6.54 11.90
N MET A 62 11.68 -5.73 12.56
CA MET A 62 11.96 -4.32 12.79
C MET A 62 12.62 -4.04 14.14
N ASP A 63 13.14 -5.07 14.79
CA ASP A 63 13.89 -4.89 16.02
C ASP A 63 15.06 -3.94 15.79
N GLY A 64 15.21 -2.95 16.66
CA GLY A 64 16.23 -1.91 16.50
C GLY A 64 15.75 -0.62 15.81
N TYR A 65 14.57 -0.63 15.21
CA TYR A 65 13.97 0.57 14.61
C TYR A 65 12.97 1.17 15.60
N ILE A 66 13.38 2.21 16.31
CA ILE A 66 12.60 2.78 17.43
C ILE A 66 11.22 3.26 16.99
N ALA A 67 11.11 3.87 15.82
CA ALA A 67 9.85 4.45 15.34
C ALA A 67 8.94 3.44 14.63
N ALA A 68 9.38 2.20 14.42
CA ALA A 68 8.68 1.25 13.57
C ALA A 68 7.28 0.86 14.08
N ALA A 69 7.12 0.75 15.39
CA ALA A 69 5.84 0.33 15.98
C ALA A 69 4.74 1.37 15.84
N LYS A 70 5.09 2.65 15.70
CA LYS A 70 4.12 3.74 15.70
C LYS A 70 3.80 4.28 14.31
N ASN A 71 4.73 4.15 13.37
CA ASN A 71 4.66 4.85 12.10
C ASN A 71 4.60 3.90 10.91
N ILE A 72 3.91 2.78 11.09
CA ILE A 72 3.72 1.77 10.06
C ILE A 72 2.32 1.88 9.46
N SER A 73 2.27 1.86 8.14
CA SER A 73 1.03 1.74 7.37
C SER A 73 1.14 0.52 6.45
N VAL A 74 0.03 -0.14 6.20
CA VAL A 74 -0.02 -1.27 5.26
C VAL A 74 -0.75 -0.82 4.00
N LEU A 75 -0.13 -1.03 2.86
CA LEU A 75 -0.78 -0.88 1.56
C LEU A 75 -1.14 -2.27 1.05
N VAL A 76 -2.44 -2.54 0.95
CA VAL A 76 -2.96 -3.81 0.47
C VAL A 76 -3.26 -3.67 -1.03
N LEU A 77 -2.56 -4.44 -1.85
CA LEU A 77 -2.78 -4.46 -3.29
C LEU A 77 -3.71 -5.63 -3.61
N LYS A 78 -4.89 -5.35 -4.17
CA LYS A 78 -5.87 -6.38 -4.47
C LYS A 78 -6.28 -6.34 -5.92
N LYS A 79 -5.83 -7.33 -6.67
CA LYS A 79 -6.25 -7.51 -8.06
C LYS A 79 -7.60 -8.19 -8.12
N VAL A 80 -8.49 -7.62 -8.91
CA VAL A 80 -9.83 -8.16 -9.12
C VAL A 80 -10.13 -8.22 -10.62
N GLU A 81 -11.04 -9.09 -11.01
CA GLU A 81 -11.45 -9.20 -12.42
C GLU A 81 -12.18 -7.94 -12.87
N TYR A 82 -13.10 -7.48 -12.03
CA TYR A 82 -13.81 -6.21 -12.21
C TYR A 82 -14.18 -5.67 -10.84
N ILE A 83 -14.30 -4.36 -10.76
CA ILE A 83 -14.63 -3.70 -9.49
C ILE A 83 -16.15 -3.69 -9.33
N ASN A 84 -16.61 -4.26 -8.22
CA ASN A 84 -18.03 -4.38 -7.90
C ASN A 84 -18.28 -3.99 -6.44
N ASP A 85 -19.56 -3.98 -6.03
CA ASP A 85 -19.92 -3.59 -4.67
C ASP A 85 -19.32 -4.52 -3.61
N ALA A 86 -19.21 -5.80 -3.91
CA ALA A 86 -18.66 -6.77 -2.95
C ALA A 86 -17.20 -6.47 -2.62
N ASN A 87 -16.35 -6.24 -3.63
CA ASN A 87 -14.95 -5.94 -3.32
C ASN A 87 -14.73 -4.52 -2.82
N LYS A 88 -15.57 -3.57 -3.19
CA LYS A 88 -15.56 -2.24 -2.56
C LYS A 88 -15.90 -2.31 -1.08
N ASN A 89 -16.93 -3.08 -0.73
CA ASN A 89 -17.34 -3.26 0.68
C ASN A 89 -16.22 -3.95 1.48
N TRP A 90 -15.61 -4.96 0.90
CA TRP A 90 -14.46 -5.61 1.53
C TRP A 90 -13.32 -4.62 1.82
N ALA A 91 -12.99 -3.78 0.85
CA ALA A 91 -11.91 -2.82 1.03
C ALA A 91 -12.24 -1.76 2.08
N VAL A 92 -13.49 -1.30 2.15
CA VAL A 92 -13.95 -0.40 3.22
C VAL A 92 -13.80 -1.08 4.59
N GLU A 93 -14.19 -2.33 4.68
CA GLU A 93 -14.07 -3.10 5.92
C GLU A 93 -12.61 -3.21 6.36
N VAL A 94 -11.70 -3.49 5.43
CA VAL A 94 -10.26 -3.55 5.73
C VAL A 94 -9.73 -2.19 6.17
N GLU A 95 -10.06 -1.12 5.46
CA GLU A 95 -9.58 0.22 5.79
C GLU A 95 -10.16 0.74 7.11
N ASN A 96 -11.35 0.31 7.48
CA ASN A 96 -11.99 0.72 8.73
C ASN A 96 -11.53 -0.10 9.94
N ASP A 97 -10.91 -1.23 9.71
CA ASP A 97 -10.33 -2.02 10.80
C ASP A 97 -9.09 -1.30 11.31
N LYS A 98 -9.07 -1.01 12.60
CA LYS A 98 -7.99 -0.23 13.24
C LYS A 98 -7.04 -1.06 14.09
N PHE A 99 -7.23 -2.38 14.11
CA PHE A 99 -6.38 -3.26 14.90
C PHE A 99 -5.00 -3.43 14.24
N TYR A 100 -3.96 -3.32 15.03
CA TYR A 100 -2.55 -3.52 14.69
C TYR A 100 -1.96 -2.50 13.72
N PHE A 101 -2.60 -2.26 12.55
CA PHE A 101 -2.02 -1.40 11.51
C PHE A 101 -3.07 -0.47 10.93
N LYS A 102 -2.62 0.69 10.48
CA LYS A 102 -3.42 1.51 9.60
C LYS A 102 -3.32 0.93 8.19
N LYS A 103 -4.46 0.69 7.55
CA LYS A 103 -4.53 -0.02 6.29
C LYS A 103 -5.12 0.84 5.19
N TYR A 104 -4.55 0.72 4.00
CA TYR A 104 -5.06 1.34 2.79
C TYR A 104 -5.18 0.25 1.73
N VAL A 105 -6.27 0.22 0.98
CA VAL A 105 -6.52 -0.80 -0.03
C VAL A 105 -6.54 -0.17 -1.42
N LEU A 106 -5.77 -0.74 -2.33
CA LEU A 106 -5.83 -0.41 -3.74
C LEU A 106 -6.40 -1.60 -4.50
N LEU A 107 -7.64 -1.45 -4.99
CA LEU A 107 -8.26 -2.40 -5.90
C LEU A 107 -7.86 -2.06 -7.33
N TYR A 108 -7.46 -3.05 -8.10
CA TYR A 108 -7.10 -2.80 -9.49
C TYR A 108 -7.46 -3.99 -10.38
N THR A 109 -7.64 -3.72 -11.67
CA THR A 109 -7.84 -4.73 -12.71
C THR A 109 -6.68 -4.66 -13.69
N ASP A 110 -6.55 -5.65 -14.57
CA ASP A 110 -5.51 -5.60 -15.60
C ASP A 110 -5.61 -4.34 -16.47
N THR A 111 -6.83 -3.99 -16.89
CA THR A 111 -7.05 -2.79 -17.70
C THR A 111 -6.78 -1.51 -16.91
N ALA A 112 -7.25 -1.48 -15.68
CA ALA A 112 -7.05 -0.33 -14.81
C ALA A 112 -5.58 -0.12 -14.46
N TRP A 113 -4.85 -1.21 -14.32
CA TRP A 113 -3.42 -1.11 -14.07
C TRP A 113 -2.71 -0.36 -15.20
N ASN A 114 -3.05 -0.67 -16.44
CA ASN A 114 -2.50 0.04 -17.58
C ASN A 114 -2.90 1.51 -17.58
N MET A 115 -4.14 1.82 -17.24
CA MET A 115 -4.62 3.20 -17.13
C MET A 115 -3.91 3.96 -16.02
N LEU A 116 -3.75 3.34 -14.86
CA LEU A 116 -3.06 3.95 -13.72
C LEU A 116 -1.60 4.24 -14.06
N LYS A 117 -0.94 3.30 -14.71
CA LYS A 117 0.44 3.46 -15.16
C LYS A 117 0.57 4.64 -16.12
N ASP A 118 -0.33 4.75 -17.09
CA ASP A 118 -0.33 5.85 -18.04
C ASP A 118 -0.58 7.20 -17.35
N ASN A 119 -1.49 7.22 -16.40
CA ASN A 119 -1.78 8.43 -15.65
C ASN A 119 -0.58 8.89 -14.80
N ILE A 120 0.15 7.96 -14.22
CA ILE A 120 1.37 8.27 -13.46
C ILE A 120 2.42 8.92 -14.37
N LEU A 121 2.52 8.45 -15.60
CA LEU A 121 3.41 9.04 -16.59
C LEU A 121 2.97 10.47 -17.00
N ILE A 122 1.68 10.74 -16.98
CA ILE A 122 1.14 12.08 -17.26
C ILE A 122 1.45 13.05 -16.12
N TYR A 123 1.36 12.60 -14.89
CA TYR A 123 1.65 13.41 -13.70
C TYR A 123 3.15 13.37 -13.38
N LYS A 124 3.95 13.97 -14.23
CA LYS A 124 5.43 13.91 -14.16
C LYS A 124 6.02 14.38 -12.84
N GLU A 125 5.32 15.18 -12.07
CA GLU A 125 5.82 15.78 -10.85
C GLU A 125 5.29 15.13 -9.58
N LYS A 126 4.27 14.25 -9.70
CA LYS A 126 3.72 13.53 -8.55
C LYS A 126 3.57 12.06 -8.88
N SER A 127 4.44 11.28 -8.29
CA SER A 127 4.37 9.83 -8.36
C SER A 127 3.28 9.29 -7.44
N LEU A 128 2.87 8.04 -7.64
CA LEU A 128 1.93 7.35 -6.75
C LEU A 128 2.46 7.34 -5.32
N SER A 129 3.72 6.99 -5.13
CA SER A 129 4.32 6.93 -3.80
C SER A 129 4.41 8.32 -3.15
N ALA A 130 4.68 9.37 -3.91
CA ALA A 130 4.69 10.73 -3.37
C ALA A 130 3.32 11.11 -2.82
N TYR A 131 2.24 10.72 -3.50
CA TYR A 131 0.88 10.90 -3.00
C TYR A 131 0.67 10.20 -1.67
N LEU A 132 1.06 8.94 -1.59
CA LEU A 132 0.87 8.13 -0.40
C LEU A 132 1.71 8.65 0.77
N VAL A 133 2.94 9.06 0.50
CA VAL A 133 3.89 9.49 1.51
C VAL A 133 3.63 10.91 2.00
N GLU A 134 3.48 11.87 1.09
CA GLU A 134 3.28 13.26 1.45
C GLU A 134 1.98 13.51 2.21
N THR A 135 0.93 12.82 1.79
CA THR A 135 -0.39 13.07 2.33
C THR A 135 -0.87 11.96 3.26
N LYS A 136 -0.34 10.75 3.09
CA LYS A 136 -0.95 9.52 3.61
C LYS A 136 -2.46 9.57 3.38
N ASN A 137 -2.83 10.08 2.22
CA ASN A 137 -4.20 10.48 1.91
C ASN A 137 -4.70 9.69 0.71
N PHE A 138 -5.17 8.50 0.99
CA PHE A 138 -5.77 7.64 -0.03
C PHE A 138 -7.02 8.27 -0.65
N GLU A 139 -7.70 9.15 0.06
CA GLU A 139 -8.87 9.84 -0.47
C GLU A 139 -8.51 10.65 -1.71
N LYS A 140 -7.36 11.33 -1.68
CA LYS A 140 -6.89 12.10 -2.82
C LYS A 140 -6.51 11.20 -3.99
N LEU A 141 -5.84 10.09 -3.73
CA LEU A 141 -5.49 9.12 -4.76
C LEU A 141 -6.76 8.52 -5.38
N LYS A 142 -7.77 8.20 -4.56
CA LYS A 142 -9.05 7.68 -5.01
C LYS A 142 -9.74 8.65 -5.97
N ALA A 143 -9.73 9.93 -5.64
CA ALA A 143 -10.36 10.96 -6.47
C ALA A 143 -9.69 11.10 -7.84
N ASP A 144 -8.38 10.88 -7.89
CA ASP A 144 -7.59 11.07 -9.11
C ASP A 144 -7.41 9.78 -9.91
N THR A 145 -7.88 8.65 -9.41
CA THR A 145 -7.68 7.34 -10.03
C THR A 145 -8.81 7.03 -11.02
N PRO A 146 -8.48 6.48 -12.21
CA PRO A 146 -9.51 6.05 -13.15
C PRO A 146 -10.41 4.96 -12.55
N ASP A 147 -11.64 4.86 -13.06
CA ASP A 147 -12.65 3.93 -12.53
C ASP A 147 -12.18 2.48 -12.45
N GLY A 148 -11.30 2.05 -13.33
CA GLY A 148 -10.81 0.69 -13.32
C GLY A 148 -9.68 0.41 -12.33
N ALA A 149 -8.99 1.45 -11.82
CA ALA A 149 -7.99 1.33 -10.77
C ALA A 149 -8.54 2.02 -9.53
N TYR A 150 -9.06 1.25 -8.61
CA TYR A 150 -9.89 1.79 -7.55
C TYR A 150 -9.30 1.58 -6.17
N SER A 151 -9.08 2.67 -5.48
CA SER A 151 -8.97 2.67 -4.04
C SER A 151 -10.26 3.28 -3.49
N LEU A 152 -10.74 2.82 -2.36
CA LEU A 152 -12.08 3.17 -1.92
C LEU A 152 -12.24 4.57 -1.37
N LEU A 153 -13.39 5.05 -1.57
CA LEU A 153 -13.84 6.30 -0.95
C LEU A 153 -14.14 6.10 0.53
#